data_de82393e4d9c61d294da4973f83b35cf
#
_entry.id   de82393e4d9c61d294da4973f83b35cf
#
_cell.length_a   1.000
_cell.length_b   1.000
_cell.length_c   1.000
_cell.angle_alpha   90.00
_cell.angle_beta   90.00
_cell.angle_gamma   90.00
#
_symmetry.space_group_name_H-M   'P 1'
#
loop_
_entity.id
_entity.type
_entity.pdbx_description
1 polymer ?
#
loop_
_entity_poly.entity_id
_entity_poly.type
_entity_poly.pdbx_seq_one_letter_code
_entity_poly.pdbx_strand_id
1 'polypeptide(L)'
;MNDCDSSALLNLYLQVAPTELFRLLQRQSGKIVRDGIYSPRLVIWMMMHQRWQAGGTLARSVEGLVQGRFDRLLSQCKRVREQRIGLSTGGYCRARQNLPKILVSRTVEELIEQLRQRIVGNAPKGQPRTYVIDGTTIQLEYDPQLVRQYPQAEGRGRSHRSIVNLLVMHDVDTGLAERPYWGPMYGRRAVSEQSLAQHAIEHLPPGSVLIADRDFGIFPMAYHAQQHECHVIVRLTKVRATALAGGPISRQGDWAVEWKSSRWDRKKHPARPADAHVPGRLIAWRVGRGKHEQWLYLFTTLTLAAEEIVQWYGKRWRIETDLRDLKQTVRLKGLSVHSSDMVEKELLVAVLAYNLVRTIMYLAAQRSGGDPRQLSFTYACNIVLDGCADILQARSGKRQKEALDHLIGLVARCKLPKRRRRRHYPRAVWGHGFRFPFRKEGEN
;
A
#
# COMPACT_ATOMS: atom_id res chain seq x y z
N MET A 1 -37.04 14.70 5.38
CA MET A 1 -35.97 14.54 4.40
C MET A 1 -34.86 13.73 5.09
N ASN A 2 -34.61 12.57 4.60
CA ASN A 2 -33.95 11.48 5.34
C ASN A 2 -32.41 11.59 5.30
N ASP A 3 -31.81 12.04 6.38
CA ASP A 3 -30.36 12.03 6.61
C ASP A 3 -29.90 10.66 7.17
N CYS A 4 -30.07 9.61 6.39
CA CYS A 4 -29.93 8.25 6.91
C CYS A 4 -28.90 7.40 6.17
N ASP A 5 -27.69 7.94 5.82
CA ASP A 5 -26.71 7.14 5.11
C ASP A 5 -25.27 7.45 5.53
N SER A 6 -24.75 6.79 6.57
CA SER A 6 -23.35 6.99 6.87
C SER A 6 -22.70 5.82 7.58
N SER A 7 -22.10 4.92 6.83
CA SER A 7 -21.09 4.01 7.38
C SER A 7 -19.89 4.78 7.93
N ALA A 8 -19.17 4.24 8.92
CA ALA A 8 -17.98 4.90 9.46
C ALA A 8 -16.95 5.22 8.38
N LEU A 9 -16.78 4.32 7.39
CA LEU A 9 -15.91 4.54 6.23
C LEU A 9 -16.45 5.66 5.34
N LEU A 10 -17.77 5.68 5.06
CA LEU A 10 -18.37 6.73 4.25
C LEU A 10 -18.27 8.09 4.95
N ASN A 11 -18.53 8.14 6.26
CA ASN A 11 -18.35 9.38 7.03
C ASN A 11 -16.92 9.89 7.00
N LEU A 12 -15.95 9.01 7.23
CA LEU A 12 -14.55 9.37 7.12
C LEU A 12 -14.22 9.87 5.70
N TYR A 13 -14.68 9.15 4.68
CA TYR A 13 -14.48 9.56 3.29
C TYR A 13 -15.11 10.92 2.98
N LEU A 14 -16.34 11.15 3.42
CA LEU A 14 -17.02 12.44 3.22
C LEU A 14 -16.28 13.61 3.86
N GLN A 15 -15.64 13.37 4.99
CA GLN A 15 -14.86 14.39 5.73
C GLN A 15 -13.52 14.71 5.06
N VAL A 16 -12.80 13.68 4.55
CA VAL A 16 -11.49 13.87 3.90
C VAL A 16 -11.61 14.16 2.40
N ALA A 17 -12.75 13.88 1.80
CA ALA A 17 -13.03 14.01 0.37
C ALA A 17 -14.25 14.96 0.11
N PRO A 18 -14.22 16.22 0.53
CA PRO A 18 -15.31 17.17 0.26
C PRO A 18 -15.43 17.44 -1.24
N THR A 19 -16.63 17.89 -1.67
CA THR A 19 -16.91 18.18 -3.10
C THR A 19 -15.96 19.26 -3.65
N GLU A 20 -15.61 20.22 -2.84
CA GLU A 20 -14.72 21.34 -3.16
C GLU A 20 -13.32 20.85 -3.55
N LEU A 21 -12.81 19.83 -2.87
CA LEU A 21 -11.54 19.19 -3.21
C LEU A 21 -11.58 18.67 -4.66
N PHE A 22 -12.62 17.93 -5.04
CA PHE A 22 -12.74 17.40 -6.40
C PHE A 22 -12.83 18.49 -7.45
N ARG A 23 -13.54 19.59 -7.16
CA ARG A 23 -13.59 20.77 -8.05
C ARG A 23 -12.21 21.40 -8.22
N LEU A 24 -11.46 21.55 -7.11
CA LEU A 24 -10.10 22.08 -7.13
C LEU A 24 -9.18 21.18 -7.97
N LEU A 25 -9.17 19.88 -7.70
CA LEU A 25 -8.32 18.91 -8.41
C LEU A 25 -8.67 18.82 -9.91
N GLN A 26 -9.92 18.91 -10.28
CA GLN A 26 -10.34 18.97 -11.67
C GLN A 26 -9.79 20.23 -12.38
N ARG A 27 -9.87 21.40 -11.75
CA ARG A 27 -9.29 22.64 -12.28
C ARG A 27 -7.77 22.51 -12.45
N GLN A 28 -7.07 22.05 -11.42
CA GLN A 28 -5.61 21.89 -11.44
C GLN A 28 -5.14 20.86 -12.49
N SER A 29 -5.92 19.83 -12.74
CA SER A 29 -5.59 18.81 -13.74
C SER A 29 -5.97 19.18 -15.16
N GLY A 30 -6.73 20.27 -15.36
CA GLY A 30 -7.31 20.64 -16.64
C GLY A 30 -8.34 19.64 -17.18
N LYS A 31 -8.82 18.71 -16.34
CA LYS A 31 -9.73 17.63 -16.71
C LYS A 31 -11.06 17.78 -15.98
N ILE A 32 -12.04 18.35 -16.66
CA ILE A 32 -13.39 18.54 -16.11
C ILE A 32 -14.22 17.31 -16.46
N VAL A 33 -14.78 16.66 -15.44
CA VAL A 33 -15.75 15.58 -15.58
C VAL A 33 -17.14 16.18 -15.40
N ARG A 34 -18.03 15.94 -16.37
CA ARG A 34 -19.41 16.44 -16.29
C ARG A 34 -20.14 15.86 -15.09
N ASP A 35 -20.86 16.71 -14.38
CA ASP A 35 -21.74 16.28 -13.29
C ASP A 35 -22.91 15.46 -13.83
N GLY A 36 -22.96 14.20 -13.41
CA GLY A 36 -24.01 13.25 -13.69
C GLY A 36 -24.26 12.38 -12.45
N ILE A 37 -24.92 11.25 -12.59
CA ILE A 37 -25.08 10.30 -11.49
C ILE A 37 -23.70 9.91 -10.92
N TYR A 38 -22.77 9.59 -11.81
CA TYR A 38 -21.44 9.09 -11.47
C TYR A 38 -20.39 10.22 -11.44
N SER A 39 -20.45 11.06 -10.40
CA SER A 39 -19.41 12.06 -10.14
C SER A 39 -18.07 11.37 -9.81
N PRO A 40 -16.91 12.02 -10.01
CA PRO A 40 -15.60 11.46 -9.63
C PRO A 40 -15.54 10.96 -8.19
N ARG A 41 -16.14 11.72 -7.27
CA ARG A 41 -16.24 11.39 -5.85
C ARG A 41 -16.98 10.08 -5.61
N LEU A 42 -18.14 9.91 -6.25
CA LEU A 42 -18.94 8.69 -6.16
C LEU A 42 -18.23 7.50 -6.82
N VAL A 43 -17.64 7.69 -8.00
CA VAL A 43 -16.93 6.61 -8.72
C VAL A 43 -15.78 6.05 -7.88
N ILE A 44 -14.93 6.90 -7.29
CA ILE A 44 -13.83 6.47 -6.44
C ILE A 44 -14.37 5.72 -5.20
N TRP A 45 -15.43 6.23 -4.57
CA TRP A 45 -16.08 5.52 -3.46
C TRP A 45 -16.58 4.12 -3.86
N MET A 46 -17.30 4.02 -4.99
CA MET A 46 -17.82 2.74 -5.47
C MET A 46 -16.70 1.76 -5.82
N MET A 47 -15.58 2.22 -6.36
CA MET A 47 -14.40 1.39 -6.61
C MET A 47 -13.79 0.87 -5.30
N MET A 48 -13.68 1.70 -4.25
CA MET A 48 -13.23 1.26 -2.93
C MET A 48 -14.20 0.25 -2.31
N HIS A 49 -15.50 0.52 -2.39
CA HIS A 49 -16.54 -0.37 -1.89
C HIS A 49 -16.47 -1.77 -2.51
N GLN A 50 -16.19 -1.86 -3.81
CA GLN A 50 -15.94 -3.15 -4.48
C GLN A 50 -14.75 -3.92 -3.87
N ARG A 51 -13.70 -3.23 -3.42
CA ARG A 51 -12.52 -3.85 -2.84
C ARG A 51 -12.79 -4.50 -1.48
N TRP A 52 -13.69 -3.95 -0.70
CA TRP A 52 -14.00 -4.51 0.61
C TRP A 52 -14.99 -5.68 0.56
N GLN A 53 -15.83 -5.76 -0.48
CA GLN A 53 -16.89 -6.76 -0.52
C GLN A 53 -16.46 -8.11 -1.13
N ALA A 54 -16.93 -9.21 -0.51
CA ALA A 54 -16.80 -10.55 -1.06
C ALA A 54 -17.53 -10.64 -2.41
N GLY A 55 -16.79 -10.97 -3.50
CA GLY A 55 -17.36 -11.00 -4.85
C GLY A 55 -17.79 -9.61 -5.34
N GLY A 56 -17.01 -8.56 -5.02
CA GLY A 56 -17.28 -7.16 -5.37
C GLY A 56 -17.38 -6.93 -6.87
N THR A 57 -18.54 -7.22 -7.45
CA THR A 57 -18.86 -7.02 -8.86
C THR A 57 -19.35 -5.60 -9.12
N LEU A 58 -19.34 -5.18 -10.38
CA LEU A 58 -19.98 -3.91 -10.78
C LEU A 58 -21.46 -3.90 -10.42
N ALA A 59 -22.15 -5.03 -10.57
CA ALA A 59 -23.56 -5.19 -10.25
C ALA A 59 -23.83 -4.88 -8.78
N ARG A 60 -23.09 -5.48 -7.85
CA ARG A 60 -23.24 -5.21 -6.40
C ARG A 60 -23.03 -3.75 -6.02
N SER A 61 -22.07 -3.08 -6.68
CA SER A 61 -21.87 -1.64 -6.42
C SER A 61 -23.04 -0.80 -6.93
N VAL A 62 -23.60 -1.15 -8.09
CA VAL A 62 -24.79 -0.47 -8.62
C VAL A 62 -26.04 -0.79 -7.81
N GLU A 63 -26.21 -2.02 -7.34
CA GLU A 63 -27.27 -2.39 -6.39
C GLU A 63 -27.20 -1.54 -5.11
N GLY A 64 -25.99 -1.39 -4.52
CA GLY A 64 -25.79 -0.52 -3.36
C GLY A 64 -26.17 0.94 -3.63
N LEU A 65 -25.90 1.43 -4.84
CA LEU A 65 -26.31 2.77 -5.27
C LEU A 65 -27.85 2.90 -5.37
N VAL A 66 -28.52 1.93 -6.00
CA VAL A 66 -29.99 1.91 -6.16
C VAL A 66 -30.69 1.74 -4.80
N GLN A 67 -30.08 1.01 -3.88
CA GLN A 67 -30.56 0.83 -2.50
C GLN A 67 -30.33 2.05 -1.59
N GLY A 68 -29.82 3.18 -2.14
CA GLY A 68 -29.60 4.39 -1.37
C GLY A 68 -28.35 4.40 -0.48
N ARG A 69 -27.48 3.36 -0.53
CA ARG A 69 -26.30 3.28 0.35
C ARG A 69 -25.29 4.40 0.12
N PHE A 70 -25.37 5.12 -1.01
CA PHE A 70 -24.42 6.15 -1.42
C PHE A 70 -25.10 7.49 -1.67
N ASP A 71 -26.33 7.73 -1.20
CA ASP A 71 -27.13 8.91 -1.48
C ASP A 71 -26.43 10.21 -1.15
N ARG A 72 -25.65 10.23 -0.06
CA ARG A 72 -24.85 11.40 0.34
C ARG A 72 -23.71 11.77 -0.63
N LEU A 73 -23.37 10.88 -1.56
CA LEU A 73 -22.38 11.13 -2.62
C LEU A 73 -23.03 11.50 -3.96
N LEU A 74 -24.34 11.35 -4.08
CA LEU A 74 -25.06 11.65 -5.30
C LEU A 74 -25.07 13.16 -5.61
N SER A 75 -24.93 13.47 -6.89
CA SER A 75 -25.12 14.83 -7.38
C SER A 75 -26.60 15.17 -7.46
N GLN A 76 -26.91 16.47 -7.57
CA GLN A 76 -28.28 16.95 -7.76
C GLN A 76 -28.71 16.94 -9.23
N CYS A 77 -28.19 16.02 -10.06
CA CYS A 77 -28.57 15.94 -11.45
C CYS A 77 -30.03 15.49 -11.63
N LYS A 78 -30.65 15.81 -12.80
CA LYS A 78 -32.06 15.53 -13.10
C LYS A 78 -32.45 14.08 -12.82
N ARG A 79 -31.64 13.10 -13.25
CA ARG A 79 -31.93 11.67 -13.06
C ARG A 79 -31.94 11.22 -11.60
N VAL A 80 -31.11 11.83 -10.74
CA VAL A 80 -31.10 11.58 -9.29
C VAL A 80 -32.39 12.16 -8.67
N ARG A 81 -32.74 13.40 -9.00
CA ARG A 81 -33.97 14.03 -8.50
C ARG A 81 -35.24 13.28 -8.93
N GLU A 82 -35.25 12.72 -10.13
CA GLU A 82 -36.36 11.94 -10.66
C GLU A 82 -36.31 10.46 -10.27
N GLN A 83 -35.34 10.05 -9.41
CA GLN A 83 -35.12 8.66 -8.95
C GLN A 83 -34.97 7.66 -10.11
N ARG A 84 -34.40 8.09 -11.24
CA ARG A 84 -34.19 7.28 -12.44
C ARG A 84 -32.80 6.63 -12.45
N ILE A 85 -32.44 5.95 -11.36
CA ILE A 85 -31.21 5.19 -11.25
C ILE A 85 -31.56 3.71 -11.43
N GLY A 86 -31.11 3.12 -12.55
CA GLY A 86 -31.36 1.71 -12.84
C GLY A 86 -30.19 0.80 -12.45
N LEU A 87 -30.45 -0.50 -12.44
CA LEU A 87 -29.47 -1.54 -12.08
C LEU A 87 -28.41 -1.83 -13.18
N SER A 88 -28.48 -1.15 -14.33
CA SER A 88 -27.51 -1.33 -15.42
C SER A 88 -26.09 -0.90 -14.99
N THR A 89 -25.13 -1.80 -15.15
CA THR A 89 -23.73 -1.56 -14.82
C THR A 89 -22.99 -0.71 -15.86
N GLY A 90 -23.54 -0.55 -17.07
CA GLY A 90 -22.88 0.12 -18.21
C GLY A 90 -22.51 1.58 -17.93
N GLY A 91 -23.38 2.31 -17.21
CA GLY A 91 -23.11 3.70 -16.79
C GLY A 91 -21.92 3.79 -15.85
N TYR A 92 -21.87 2.94 -14.84
CA TYR A 92 -20.76 2.89 -13.89
C TYR A 92 -19.46 2.41 -14.54
N CYS A 93 -19.53 1.37 -15.39
CA CYS A 93 -18.37 0.88 -16.13
C CYS A 93 -17.73 2.00 -16.97
N ARG A 94 -18.51 2.72 -17.76
CA ARG A 94 -18.03 3.86 -18.56
C ARG A 94 -17.49 5.00 -17.68
N ALA A 95 -18.13 5.29 -16.55
CA ALA A 95 -17.66 6.33 -15.64
C ALA A 95 -16.29 6.01 -15.04
N ARG A 96 -16.03 4.75 -14.67
CA ARG A 96 -14.69 4.29 -14.23
C ARG A 96 -13.63 4.43 -15.34
N GLN A 97 -13.97 4.00 -16.56
CA GLN A 97 -13.06 4.09 -17.71
C GLN A 97 -12.72 5.54 -18.05
N ASN A 98 -13.73 6.41 -18.09
CA ASN A 98 -13.58 7.80 -18.48
C ASN A 98 -13.03 8.71 -17.36
N LEU A 99 -12.97 8.23 -16.10
CA LEU A 99 -12.39 9.00 -15.01
C LEU A 99 -10.89 9.25 -15.31
N PRO A 100 -10.42 10.49 -15.42
CA PRO A 100 -9.03 10.77 -15.78
C PRO A 100 -8.06 10.20 -14.73
N LYS A 101 -7.06 9.44 -15.18
CA LYS A 101 -6.03 8.83 -14.33
C LYS A 101 -5.33 9.86 -13.44
N ILE A 102 -4.97 11.02 -14.00
CA ILE A 102 -4.31 12.08 -13.25
C ILE A 102 -5.18 12.61 -12.11
N LEU A 103 -6.51 12.66 -12.31
CA LEU A 103 -7.44 13.05 -11.26
C LEU A 103 -7.48 12.00 -10.13
N VAL A 104 -7.50 10.71 -10.48
CA VAL A 104 -7.46 9.63 -9.49
C VAL A 104 -6.16 9.68 -8.70
N SER A 105 -5.00 9.82 -9.37
CA SER A 105 -3.69 9.88 -8.70
C SER A 105 -3.63 11.04 -7.69
N ARG A 106 -3.96 12.26 -8.12
CA ARG A 106 -3.95 13.43 -7.24
C ARG A 106 -4.96 13.32 -6.10
N THR A 107 -6.14 12.75 -6.38
CA THR A 107 -7.14 12.51 -5.34
C THR A 107 -6.61 11.55 -4.29
N VAL A 108 -6.01 10.44 -4.70
CA VAL A 108 -5.46 9.45 -3.77
C VAL A 108 -4.33 10.03 -2.93
N GLU A 109 -3.41 10.77 -3.54
CA GLU A 109 -2.31 11.46 -2.85
C GLU A 109 -2.82 12.44 -1.79
N GLU A 110 -3.77 13.29 -2.17
CA GLU A 110 -4.36 14.25 -1.25
C GLU A 110 -5.14 13.57 -0.11
N LEU A 111 -5.91 12.52 -0.42
CA LEU A 111 -6.67 11.80 0.60
C LEU A 111 -5.78 11.02 1.57
N ILE A 112 -4.67 10.44 1.10
CA ILE A 112 -3.68 9.83 1.99
C ILE A 112 -3.13 10.87 2.97
N GLU A 113 -2.81 12.07 2.49
CA GLU A 113 -2.31 13.14 3.36
C GLU A 113 -3.38 13.62 4.35
N GLN A 114 -4.63 13.79 3.92
CA GLN A 114 -5.75 14.16 4.80
C GLN A 114 -5.99 13.09 5.89
N LEU A 115 -5.91 11.81 5.55
CA LEU A 115 -6.04 10.71 6.50
C LEU A 115 -4.88 10.72 7.50
N ARG A 116 -3.66 11.01 7.02
CA ARG A 116 -2.46 11.14 7.88
C ARG A 116 -2.60 12.28 8.88
N GLN A 117 -3.00 13.46 8.43
CA GLN A 117 -3.20 14.61 9.30
C GLN A 117 -4.25 14.33 10.38
N ARG A 118 -5.28 13.58 10.06
CA ARG A 118 -6.32 13.18 11.00
C ARG A 118 -5.81 12.23 12.10
N ILE A 119 -4.83 11.42 11.80
CA ILE A 119 -4.19 10.49 12.75
C ILE A 119 -3.17 11.20 13.63
N VAL A 120 -2.30 11.98 13.02
CA VAL A 120 -1.11 12.56 13.67
C VAL A 120 -1.38 13.98 14.19
N GLY A 121 -2.58 14.51 13.94
CA GLY A 121 -2.94 15.89 14.26
C GLY A 121 -2.31 16.88 13.28
N ASN A 122 -2.04 18.11 13.73
CA ASN A 122 -1.53 19.19 12.89
C ASN A 122 -0.01 19.07 12.58
N ALA A 123 0.52 17.84 12.47
CA ALA A 123 1.91 17.68 12.05
C ALA A 123 2.12 18.29 10.66
N PRO A 124 3.20 19.07 10.47
CA PRO A 124 3.48 19.70 9.18
C PRO A 124 3.53 18.69 8.03
N LYS A 125 3.02 19.06 6.85
CA LYS A 125 3.27 18.32 5.61
C LYS A 125 4.78 18.17 5.42
N GLY A 126 5.20 16.98 4.96
CA GLY A 126 6.62 16.74 4.69
C GLY A 126 7.47 16.45 5.93
N GLN A 127 6.88 16.22 7.10
CA GLN A 127 7.65 15.79 8.27
C GLN A 127 8.33 14.44 8.03
N PRO A 128 9.63 14.28 8.38
CA PRO A 128 10.35 13.02 8.29
C PRO A 128 9.65 11.89 9.04
N ARG A 129 9.65 10.69 8.47
CA ARG A 129 8.98 9.51 9.01
C ARG A 129 9.79 8.25 8.77
N THR A 130 9.41 7.20 9.47
CA THR A 130 10.00 5.89 9.28
C THR A 130 9.08 5.01 8.45
N TYR A 131 9.59 4.52 7.32
CA TYR A 131 8.86 3.67 6.39
C TYR A 131 9.48 2.29 6.34
N VAL A 132 8.62 1.27 6.26
CA VAL A 132 9.03 -0.08 5.85
C VAL A 132 8.65 -0.24 4.38
N ILE A 133 9.59 -0.74 3.58
CA ILE A 133 9.38 -1.00 2.16
C ILE A 133 9.49 -2.49 1.86
N ASP A 134 8.64 -2.96 0.97
CA ASP A 134 8.73 -4.31 0.40
C ASP A 134 7.99 -4.36 -0.94
N GLY A 135 8.42 -5.29 -1.79
CA GLY A 135 7.81 -5.55 -3.07
C GLY A 135 6.81 -6.70 -3.03
N THR A 136 5.90 -6.70 -3.98
CA THR A 136 4.99 -7.81 -4.19
C THR A 136 4.57 -7.88 -5.65
N THR A 137 3.90 -8.97 -6.04
CA THR A 137 3.41 -9.15 -7.41
C THR A 137 1.90 -9.24 -7.45
N ILE A 138 1.32 -8.67 -8.52
CA ILE A 138 -0.11 -8.72 -8.84
C ILE A 138 -0.28 -9.45 -10.16
N GLN A 139 -1.22 -10.39 -10.21
CA GLN A 139 -1.59 -11.08 -11.44
C GLN A 139 -2.71 -10.30 -12.14
N LEU A 140 -2.60 -10.15 -13.45
CA LEU A 140 -3.65 -9.58 -14.30
C LEU A 140 -4.36 -10.71 -15.05
N GLU A 141 -5.64 -10.53 -15.31
CA GLU A 141 -6.36 -11.42 -16.23
C GLU A 141 -5.73 -11.34 -17.61
N TYR A 142 -5.86 -12.43 -18.38
CA TYR A 142 -5.35 -12.45 -19.75
C TYR A 142 -6.15 -11.48 -20.64
N ASP A 143 -5.43 -10.54 -21.21
CA ASP A 143 -5.97 -9.60 -22.20
C ASP A 143 -4.84 -9.17 -23.14
N PRO A 144 -5.03 -9.20 -24.47
CA PRO A 144 -3.99 -8.84 -25.44
C PRO A 144 -3.46 -7.42 -25.28
N GLN A 145 -4.28 -6.46 -24.83
CA GLN A 145 -3.84 -5.09 -24.58
C GLN A 145 -2.95 -5.03 -23.34
N LEU A 146 -3.30 -5.76 -22.26
CA LEU A 146 -2.50 -5.87 -21.07
C LEU A 146 -1.17 -6.57 -21.30
N VAL A 147 -1.14 -7.64 -22.11
CA VAL A 147 0.11 -8.34 -22.47
C VAL A 147 1.10 -7.43 -23.19
N ARG A 148 0.65 -6.48 -24.01
CA ARG A 148 1.52 -5.49 -24.66
C ARG A 148 2.20 -4.56 -23.64
N GLN A 149 1.51 -4.20 -22.57
CA GLN A 149 2.01 -3.30 -21.52
C GLN A 149 2.77 -4.04 -20.42
N TYR A 150 2.26 -5.21 -20.06
CA TYR A 150 2.76 -6.10 -19.01
C TYR A 150 3.06 -7.48 -19.62
N PRO A 151 4.21 -7.67 -20.28
CA PRO A 151 4.55 -8.92 -20.92
C PRO A 151 4.52 -10.10 -19.95
N GLN A 152 4.15 -11.26 -20.47
CA GLN A 152 4.18 -12.53 -19.75
C GLN A 152 5.63 -13.01 -19.56
N ALA A 153 5.85 -13.87 -18.54
CA ALA A 153 7.14 -14.55 -18.42
C ALA A 153 7.37 -15.46 -19.63
N GLU A 154 8.54 -15.37 -20.21
CA GLU A 154 9.02 -16.23 -21.29
C GLU A 154 10.17 -17.11 -20.77
N GLY A 155 10.18 -18.38 -21.10
CA GLY A 155 11.18 -19.36 -20.70
C GLY A 155 10.93 -20.66 -21.42
N ARG A 156 10.72 -21.76 -20.73
CA ARG A 156 10.31 -23.06 -21.34
C ARG A 156 8.88 -23.03 -21.91
N GLY A 157 8.18 -21.89 -21.79
CA GLY A 157 6.84 -21.60 -22.28
C GLY A 157 6.42 -20.20 -21.83
N ARG A 158 5.26 -19.70 -22.30
CA ARG A 158 4.67 -18.45 -21.84
C ARG A 158 3.82 -18.66 -20.58
N SER A 159 3.96 -17.78 -19.58
CA SER A 159 3.05 -17.81 -18.43
C SER A 159 1.63 -17.48 -18.86
N HIS A 160 0.64 -18.06 -18.18
CA HIS A 160 -0.78 -17.82 -18.49
C HIS A 160 -1.20 -16.36 -18.27
N ARG A 161 -0.60 -15.68 -17.30
CA ARG A 161 -0.99 -14.33 -16.85
C ARG A 161 0.17 -13.34 -16.93
N SER A 162 -0.17 -12.10 -17.21
CA SER A 162 0.73 -10.97 -17.03
C SER A 162 0.93 -10.67 -15.55
N ILE A 163 2.12 -10.19 -15.19
CA ILE A 163 2.48 -9.91 -13.80
C ILE A 163 3.03 -8.50 -13.69
N VAL A 164 2.50 -7.80 -12.71
CA VAL A 164 2.92 -6.46 -12.32
C VAL A 164 3.75 -6.56 -11.05
N ASN A 165 4.95 -5.99 -11.04
CA ASN A 165 5.67 -5.68 -9.80
C ASN A 165 5.01 -4.47 -9.15
N LEU A 166 4.77 -4.57 -7.86
CA LEU A 166 4.18 -3.53 -7.02
C LEU A 166 5.06 -3.32 -5.80
N LEU A 167 5.41 -2.09 -5.53
CA LEU A 167 6.06 -1.67 -4.30
C LEU A 167 5.14 -0.73 -3.54
N VAL A 168 4.99 -0.98 -2.24
CA VAL A 168 4.23 -0.12 -1.33
C VAL A 168 5.08 0.15 -0.09
N MET A 169 5.18 1.41 0.27
CA MET A 169 5.77 1.82 1.55
C MET A 169 4.67 1.99 2.59
N HIS A 170 4.95 1.56 3.82
CA HIS A 170 4.02 1.73 4.93
C HIS A 170 4.72 2.48 6.07
N ASP A 171 4.07 3.50 6.59
CA ASP A 171 4.50 4.15 7.82
C ASP A 171 4.54 3.14 8.97
N VAL A 172 5.66 3.07 9.67
CA VAL A 172 5.93 2.04 10.69
C VAL A 172 4.95 2.13 11.86
N ASP A 173 4.58 3.33 12.27
CA ASP A 173 3.81 3.54 13.49
C ASP A 173 2.30 3.52 13.21
N THR A 174 1.84 4.18 12.17
CA THR A 174 0.42 4.24 11.81
C THR A 174 -0.03 3.05 10.97
N GLY A 175 0.86 2.49 10.15
CA GLY A 175 0.55 1.47 9.17
C GLY A 175 -0.12 2.00 7.92
N LEU A 176 -0.22 3.33 7.75
CA LEU A 176 -0.72 3.91 6.51
C LEU A 176 0.23 3.56 5.36
N ALA A 177 -0.36 3.19 4.23
CA ALA A 177 0.36 2.96 2.99
C ALA A 177 0.55 4.27 2.23
N GLU A 178 1.74 4.50 1.69
CA GLU A 178 2.01 5.57 0.75
C GLU A 178 1.47 5.22 -0.65
N ARG A 179 1.53 6.19 -1.56
CA ARG A 179 1.24 5.94 -2.97
C ARG A 179 2.00 4.71 -3.46
N PRO A 180 1.35 3.76 -4.17
CA PRO A 180 2.02 2.58 -4.72
C PRO A 180 2.85 2.94 -5.95
N TYR A 181 3.92 2.18 -6.19
CA TYR A 181 4.75 2.21 -7.38
C TYR A 181 4.70 0.85 -8.07
N TRP A 182 4.58 0.83 -9.38
CA TRP A 182 4.40 -0.43 -10.12
C TRP A 182 5.00 -0.36 -11.52
N GLY A 183 5.17 -1.54 -12.11
CA GLY A 183 5.57 -1.68 -13.49
C GLY A 183 5.58 -3.14 -13.94
N PRO A 184 5.86 -3.41 -15.22
CA PRO A 184 5.92 -4.76 -15.74
C PRO A 184 7.06 -5.56 -15.10
N MET A 185 6.77 -6.81 -14.72
CA MET A 185 7.80 -7.71 -14.18
C MET A 185 8.71 -8.27 -15.27
N TYR A 186 8.21 -8.39 -16.50
CA TYR A 186 8.90 -9.01 -17.62
C TYR A 186 8.92 -8.11 -18.86
N GLY A 187 9.73 -8.48 -19.85
CA GLY A 187 9.88 -7.75 -21.10
C GLY A 187 10.91 -6.62 -21.06
N ARG A 188 11.01 -5.88 -22.16
CA ARG A 188 12.04 -4.81 -22.34
C ARG A 188 11.92 -3.65 -21.34
N ARG A 189 10.70 -3.40 -20.84
CA ARG A 189 10.41 -2.36 -19.84
C ARG A 189 10.24 -2.92 -18.42
N ALA A 190 10.77 -4.11 -18.19
CA ALA A 190 10.70 -4.71 -16.86
C ALA A 190 11.35 -3.81 -15.80
N VAL A 191 10.68 -3.65 -14.68
CA VAL A 191 11.18 -2.89 -13.53
C VAL A 191 11.46 -3.82 -12.35
N SER A 192 12.57 -3.59 -11.67
CA SER A 192 12.88 -4.29 -10.44
C SER A 192 12.24 -3.60 -9.24
N GLU A 193 12.07 -4.33 -8.14
CA GLU A 193 11.62 -3.75 -6.87
C GLU A 193 12.55 -2.63 -6.39
N GLN A 194 13.86 -2.78 -6.61
CA GLN A 194 14.85 -1.75 -6.27
C GLN A 194 14.66 -0.47 -7.11
N SER A 195 14.32 -0.60 -8.40
CA SER A 195 14.02 0.56 -9.25
C SER A 195 12.75 1.27 -8.80
N LEU A 196 11.70 0.52 -8.45
CA LEU A 196 10.48 1.10 -7.90
C LEU A 196 10.73 1.80 -6.55
N ALA A 197 11.59 1.23 -5.71
CA ALA A 197 11.96 1.81 -4.44
C ALA A 197 12.74 3.13 -4.60
N GLN A 198 13.62 3.23 -5.60
CA GLN A 198 14.30 4.49 -5.91
C GLN A 198 13.28 5.59 -6.27
N HIS A 199 12.34 5.31 -7.16
CA HIS A 199 11.27 6.28 -7.47
C HIS A 199 10.41 6.63 -6.26
N ALA A 200 10.21 5.70 -5.34
CA ALA A 200 9.46 5.97 -4.12
C ALA A 200 10.22 6.91 -3.17
N ILE A 201 11.55 6.75 -3.05
CA ILE A 201 12.42 7.58 -2.22
C ILE A 201 12.42 9.04 -2.69
N GLU A 202 12.38 9.30 -4.00
CA GLU A 202 12.35 10.65 -4.60
C GLU A 202 11.19 11.52 -4.09
N HIS A 203 10.15 10.89 -3.54
CA HIS A 203 8.95 11.58 -3.06
C HIS A 203 8.85 11.64 -1.52
N LEU A 204 9.86 11.13 -0.82
CA LEU A 204 9.88 11.19 0.63
C LEU A 204 10.41 12.53 1.14
N PRO A 205 9.89 12.99 2.29
CA PRO A 205 10.46 14.16 2.96
C PRO A 205 11.93 13.91 3.36
N PRO A 206 12.81 14.91 3.21
CA PRO A 206 14.17 14.84 3.75
C PRO A 206 14.19 14.41 5.22
N GLY A 207 15.19 13.64 5.63
CA GLY A 207 15.30 13.07 6.98
C GLY A 207 14.45 11.82 7.21
N SER A 208 13.66 11.36 6.23
CA SER A 208 12.89 10.12 6.36
C SER A 208 13.79 8.90 6.48
N VAL A 209 13.33 7.88 7.22
CA VAL A 209 14.07 6.64 7.45
C VAL A 209 13.42 5.47 6.71
N LEU A 210 14.20 4.71 5.98
CA LEU A 210 13.76 3.54 5.23
C LEU A 210 14.27 2.26 5.90
N ILE A 211 13.36 1.37 6.26
CA ILE A 211 13.67 0.04 6.75
C ILE A 211 13.36 -0.97 5.65
N ALA A 212 14.36 -1.71 5.21
CA ALA A 212 14.19 -2.68 4.11
C ALA A 212 14.95 -3.98 4.35
N ASP A 213 14.54 -5.02 3.63
CA ASP A 213 15.18 -6.31 3.72
C ASP A 213 16.51 -6.38 2.95
N ARG A 214 17.09 -7.59 2.85
CA ARG A 214 18.39 -7.81 2.21
C ARG A 214 18.39 -7.61 0.70
N ASP A 215 17.22 -7.65 0.05
CA ASP A 215 17.14 -7.47 -1.40
C ASP A 215 17.30 -5.99 -1.77
N PHE A 216 16.98 -5.08 -0.83
CA PHE A 216 17.26 -3.65 -0.91
C PHE A 216 18.60 -3.26 -0.24
N GLY A 217 19.30 -4.19 0.44
CA GLY A 217 20.60 -3.97 1.07
C GLY A 217 21.73 -3.93 0.04
N ILE A 218 21.69 -3.02 -0.91
CA ILE A 218 22.65 -2.82 -2.00
C ILE A 218 23.12 -1.37 -2.03
N PHE A 219 24.38 -1.15 -2.48
CA PHE A 219 24.96 0.20 -2.58
C PHE A 219 24.06 1.20 -3.32
N PRO A 220 23.49 0.88 -4.50
CA PRO A 220 22.62 1.81 -5.22
C PRO A 220 21.43 2.34 -4.43
N MET A 221 20.89 1.54 -3.51
CA MET A 221 19.77 1.97 -2.66
C MET A 221 20.22 2.93 -1.57
N ALA A 222 21.30 2.61 -0.87
CA ALA A 222 21.85 3.47 0.17
C ALA A 222 22.31 4.82 -0.41
N TYR A 223 22.97 4.79 -1.57
CA TYR A 223 23.43 5.99 -2.26
C TYR A 223 22.26 6.85 -2.74
N HIS A 224 21.22 6.24 -3.32
CA HIS A 224 20.03 6.96 -3.77
C HIS A 224 19.28 7.62 -2.59
N ALA A 225 19.14 6.90 -1.46
CA ALA A 225 18.56 7.48 -0.26
C ALA A 225 19.36 8.69 0.26
N GLN A 226 20.71 8.59 0.25
CA GLN A 226 21.58 9.70 0.63
C GLN A 226 21.39 10.94 -0.27
N GLN A 227 21.27 10.74 -1.59
CA GLN A 227 21.05 11.85 -2.53
C GLN A 227 19.71 12.57 -2.31
N HIS A 228 18.74 11.91 -1.69
CA HIS A 228 17.44 12.47 -1.31
C HIS A 228 17.34 12.77 0.19
N GLU A 229 18.48 12.91 0.85
CA GLU A 229 18.56 13.23 2.30
C GLU A 229 17.77 12.27 3.19
N CYS A 230 17.60 11.01 2.75
CA CYS A 230 16.92 9.97 3.51
C CYS A 230 17.93 9.04 4.20
N HIS A 231 17.54 8.51 5.35
CA HIS A 231 18.30 7.51 6.09
C HIS A 231 17.84 6.10 5.76
N VAL A 232 18.73 5.13 5.98
CA VAL A 232 18.43 3.71 5.75
C VAL A 232 18.77 2.84 6.95
N ILE A 233 17.98 1.79 7.15
CA ILE A 233 18.30 0.61 7.95
C ILE A 233 18.03 -0.60 7.05
N VAL A 234 19.07 -1.15 6.44
CA VAL A 234 18.94 -2.25 5.48
C VAL A 234 19.70 -3.49 5.94
N ARG A 235 19.09 -4.65 5.75
CA ARG A 235 19.76 -5.92 6.04
C ARG A 235 20.74 -6.25 4.93
N LEU A 236 21.94 -6.68 5.31
CA LEU A 236 22.96 -7.16 4.40
C LEU A 236 23.00 -8.70 4.34
N THR A 237 23.45 -9.24 3.23
CA THR A 237 23.92 -10.63 3.19
C THR A 237 25.25 -10.74 3.93
N LYS A 238 25.61 -11.93 4.44
CA LYS A 238 26.91 -12.17 5.07
C LYS A 238 28.06 -11.71 4.17
N VAL A 239 28.00 -12.02 2.88
CA VAL A 239 29.04 -11.66 1.90
C VAL A 239 29.22 -10.14 1.83
N ARG A 240 28.12 -9.39 1.72
CA ARG A 240 28.19 -7.90 1.68
C ARG A 240 28.71 -7.32 3.00
N ALA A 241 28.24 -7.85 4.12
CA ALA A 241 28.70 -7.41 5.43
C ALA A 241 30.21 -7.67 5.63
N THR A 242 30.68 -8.85 5.27
CA THR A 242 32.14 -9.22 5.34
C THR A 242 32.97 -8.32 4.42
N ALA A 243 32.51 -8.06 3.20
CA ALA A 243 33.20 -7.17 2.27
C ALA A 243 33.26 -5.71 2.81
N LEU A 244 32.18 -5.24 3.43
CA LEU A 244 32.09 -3.90 4.00
C LEU A 244 32.96 -3.76 5.27
N ALA A 245 33.07 -4.82 6.06
CA ALA A 245 33.95 -4.89 7.25
C ALA A 245 35.43 -5.04 6.91
N GLY A 246 35.79 -5.33 5.66
CA GLY A 246 37.15 -5.61 5.25
C GLY A 246 37.68 -7.00 5.72
N GLY A 247 36.78 -7.88 6.23
CA GLY A 247 37.18 -9.21 6.72
C GLY A 247 36.07 -9.96 7.45
N PRO A 248 36.34 -11.20 7.92
CA PRO A 248 35.33 -12.01 8.61
C PRO A 248 34.82 -11.37 9.91
N ILE A 249 33.50 -11.43 10.10
CA ILE A 249 32.83 -10.93 11.31
C ILE A 249 32.63 -12.11 12.28
N SER A 250 33.35 -12.12 13.37
CA SER A 250 33.32 -13.19 14.40
C SER A 250 32.59 -12.82 15.67
N ARG A 251 32.39 -11.51 15.94
CA ARG A 251 31.75 -10.98 17.16
C ARG A 251 30.68 -9.99 16.84
N GLN A 252 29.76 -9.79 17.77
CA GLN A 252 28.83 -8.63 17.71
C GLN A 252 29.65 -7.35 17.73
N GLY A 253 29.15 -6.35 17.01
CA GLY A 253 29.82 -5.06 16.95
C GLY A 253 29.08 -4.07 16.09
N ASP A 254 29.61 -2.86 16.14
CA ASP A 254 29.11 -1.68 15.47
C ASP A 254 30.34 -0.89 15.00
N TRP A 255 30.50 -0.79 13.70
CA TRP A 255 31.67 -0.20 13.09
C TRP A 255 31.26 0.92 12.15
N ALA A 256 31.93 2.06 12.25
CA ALA A 256 31.86 3.09 11.22
C ALA A 256 32.47 2.53 9.93
N VAL A 257 31.75 2.66 8.84
CA VAL A 257 32.15 2.15 7.53
C VAL A 257 31.84 3.15 6.44
N GLU A 258 32.58 3.05 5.36
CA GLU A 258 32.36 3.82 4.14
C GLU A 258 31.97 2.85 3.02
N TRP A 259 30.69 2.82 2.65
CA TRP A 259 30.22 1.93 1.59
C TRP A 259 30.52 2.54 0.22
N LYS A 260 31.49 1.99 -0.48
CA LYS A 260 31.93 2.45 -1.80
C LYS A 260 31.23 1.67 -2.92
N SER A 261 31.06 2.30 -4.07
CA SER A 261 30.53 1.65 -5.27
C SER A 261 31.46 0.54 -5.74
N SER A 262 30.91 -0.65 -6.00
CA SER A 262 31.68 -1.75 -6.60
C SER A 262 31.96 -1.52 -8.09
N ARG A 263 32.92 -2.28 -8.66
CA ARG A 263 33.16 -2.25 -10.12
C ARG A 263 31.89 -2.57 -10.92
N TRP A 264 31.05 -3.48 -10.40
CA TRP A 264 29.79 -3.85 -11.02
C TRP A 264 28.76 -2.73 -10.94
N ASP A 265 28.64 -2.04 -9.80
CA ASP A 265 27.76 -0.87 -9.64
C ASP A 265 28.13 0.24 -10.63
N ARG A 266 29.43 0.54 -10.79
CA ARG A 266 29.92 1.53 -11.75
C ARG A 266 29.61 1.14 -13.19
N LYS A 267 29.78 -0.13 -13.55
CA LYS A 267 29.45 -0.64 -14.88
C LYS A 267 27.96 -0.50 -15.19
N LYS A 268 27.12 -0.81 -14.20
CA LYS A 268 25.64 -0.78 -14.35
C LYS A 268 25.09 0.65 -14.35
N HIS A 269 25.76 1.55 -13.66
CA HIS A 269 25.33 2.94 -13.50
C HIS A 269 26.48 3.91 -13.80
N PRO A 270 26.88 4.05 -15.07
CA PRO A 270 28.06 4.82 -15.46
C PRO A 270 27.92 6.33 -15.20
N ALA A 271 26.72 6.85 -15.05
CA ALA A 271 26.46 8.24 -14.71
C ALA A 271 26.76 8.59 -13.23
N ARG A 272 27.01 7.61 -12.37
CA ARG A 272 27.38 7.90 -10.97
C ARG A 272 28.86 8.29 -10.88
N PRO A 273 29.21 9.18 -9.95
CA PRO A 273 30.61 9.51 -9.68
C PRO A 273 31.44 8.24 -9.36
N ALA A 274 32.68 8.18 -9.87
CA ALA A 274 33.54 7.00 -9.66
C ALA A 274 33.91 6.81 -8.18
N ASP A 275 33.95 7.90 -7.42
CA ASP A 275 34.22 7.97 -5.98
C ASP A 275 32.93 7.95 -5.12
N ALA A 276 31.79 7.68 -5.72
CA ALA A 276 30.51 7.61 -5.01
C ALA A 276 30.61 6.68 -3.80
N HIS A 277 30.28 7.20 -2.63
CA HIS A 277 30.31 6.46 -1.36
C HIS A 277 29.18 6.90 -0.42
N VAL A 278 28.88 6.07 0.55
CA VAL A 278 27.88 6.35 1.60
C VAL A 278 28.52 6.08 2.95
N PRO A 279 28.79 7.11 3.75
CA PRO A 279 29.22 6.94 5.13
C PRO A 279 28.07 6.36 5.95
N GLY A 280 28.40 5.48 6.87
CA GLY A 280 27.40 4.83 7.72
C GLY A 280 28.03 3.86 8.70
N ARG A 281 27.21 2.96 9.21
CA ARG A 281 27.62 1.98 10.22
C ARG A 281 27.20 0.58 9.81
N LEU A 282 28.07 -0.37 10.03
CA LEU A 282 27.80 -1.79 9.92
C LEU A 282 27.56 -2.35 11.32
N ILE A 283 26.36 -2.84 11.57
CA ILE A 283 25.97 -3.47 12.82
C ILE A 283 25.85 -4.98 12.59
N ALA A 284 26.62 -5.77 13.34
CA ALA A 284 26.49 -7.22 13.39
C ALA A 284 25.94 -7.64 14.75
N TRP A 285 24.76 -8.24 14.74
CA TRP A 285 24.00 -8.56 15.94
C TRP A 285 23.53 -10.01 15.93
N ARG A 286 23.51 -10.68 17.08
CA ARG A 286 22.93 -12.02 17.20
C ARG A 286 21.47 -11.91 17.60
N VAL A 287 20.58 -12.51 16.84
CA VAL A 287 19.13 -12.55 17.08
C VAL A 287 18.65 -13.99 17.22
N GLY A 288 17.63 -14.20 18.07
CA GLY A 288 17.15 -15.53 18.38
C GLY A 288 17.72 -16.09 19.67
N ARG A 289 17.46 -17.37 19.97
CA ARG A 289 17.95 -18.07 21.15
C ARG A 289 18.27 -19.53 20.82
N GLY A 290 19.34 -20.07 21.35
CA GLY A 290 19.75 -21.47 21.21
C GLY A 290 19.90 -21.87 19.73
N LYS A 291 19.30 -22.98 19.31
CA LYS A 291 19.39 -23.53 17.94
C LYS A 291 18.87 -22.56 16.85
N HIS A 292 18.17 -21.51 17.23
CA HIS A 292 17.61 -20.50 16.30
C HIS A 292 18.40 -19.19 16.32
N GLU A 293 19.54 -19.16 16.99
CA GLU A 293 20.42 -18.00 16.95
C GLU A 293 21.01 -17.84 15.54
N GLN A 294 20.93 -16.61 15.02
CA GLN A 294 21.45 -16.27 13.70
C GLN A 294 22.03 -14.87 13.69
N TRP A 295 22.97 -14.65 12.80
CA TRP A 295 23.53 -13.33 12.57
C TRP A 295 22.56 -12.44 11.79
N LEU A 296 22.41 -11.21 12.28
CA LEU A 296 21.75 -10.10 11.60
C LEU A 296 22.84 -9.06 11.28
N TYR A 297 23.02 -8.78 10.00
CA TYR A 297 23.91 -7.73 9.53
C TYR A 297 23.06 -6.58 9.00
N LEU A 298 23.26 -5.37 9.56
CA LEU A 298 22.55 -4.17 9.15
C LEU A 298 23.56 -3.11 8.70
N PHE A 299 23.23 -2.39 7.65
CA PHE A 299 23.85 -1.11 7.33
C PHE A 299 22.86 -0.01 7.64
N THR A 300 23.35 1.06 8.26
CA THR A 300 22.53 2.23 8.60
C THR A 300 23.33 3.53 8.47
N THR A 301 22.63 4.61 8.12
CA THR A 301 23.16 5.98 8.12
C THR A 301 22.73 6.76 9.38
N LEU A 302 22.02 6.11 10.30
CA LEU A 302 21.59 6.72 11.56
C LEU A 302 22.67 6.61 12.64
N THR A 303 22.64 7.56 13.58
CA THR A 303 23.57 7.63 14.72
C THR A 303 23.03 7.03 16.03
N LEU A 304 21.79 6.47 15.99
CA LEU A 304 21.13 5.84 17.14
C LEU A 304 21.95 4.64 17.68
N ALA A 305 21.73 4.26 18.94
CA ALA A 305 22.39 3.07 19.52
C ALA A 305 22.12 1.79 18.69
N ALA A 306 23.08 0.87 18.64
CA ALA A 306 22.97 -0.35 17.84
C ALA A 306 21.74 -1.18 18.21
N GLU A 307 21.45 -1.29 19.53
CA GLU A 307 20.27 -1.98 20.06
C GLU A 307 18.97 -1.36 19.55
N GLU A 308 18.91 -0.05 19.48
CA GLU A 308 17.75 0.70 19.00
C GLU A 308 17.56 0.47 17.49
N ILE A 309 18.64 0.51 16.71
CA ILE A 309 18.61 0.17 15.25
C ILE A 309 18.10 -1.25 15.04
N VAL A 310 18.54 -2.22 15.84
CA VAL A 310 18.08 -3.61 15.77
C VAL A 310 16.60 -3.73 16.12
N GLN A 311 16.12 -2.98 17.13
CA GLN A 311 14.71 -2.93 17.48
C GLN A 311 13.87 -2.30 16.37
N TRP A 312 14.35 -1.21 15.76
CA TRP A 312 13.68 -0.58 14.61
C TRP A 312 13.61 -1.53 13.43
N TYR A 313 14.70 -2.21 13.11
CA TYR A 313 14.69 -3.22 12.07
C TYR A 313 13.69 -4.35 12.35
N GLY A 314 13.48 -4.71 13.61
CA GLY A 314 12.48 -5.70 14.02
C GLY A 314 11.05 -5.32 13.58
N LYS A 315 10.74 -4.03 13.44
CA LYS A 315 9.44 -3.54 12.95
C LYS A 315 9.21 -3.89 11.47
N ARG A 316 10.24 -4.25 10.71
CA ARG A 316 10.14 -4.67 9.30
C ARG A 316 9.11 -5.78 9.06
N TRP A 317 8.96 -6.71 10.00
CA TRP A 317 7.99 -7.80 9.87
C TRP A 317 6.54 -7.32 9.76
N ARG A 318 6.24 -6.08 10.11
CA ARG A 318 4.91 -5.48 9.99
C ARG A 318 4.47 -5.38 8.54
N ILE A 319 5.40 -5.14 7.59
CA ILE A 319 5.11 -5.02 6.16
C ILE A 319 4.51 -6.30 5.57
N GLU A 320 4.97 -7.47 6.01
CA GLU A 320 4.44 -8.76 5.52
C GLU A 320 2.95 -8.91 5.84
N THR A 321 2.53 -8.39 7.01
CA THR A 321 1.12 -8.35 7.39
C THR A 321 0.36 -7.29 6.59
N ASP A 322 0.92 -6.11 6.42
CA ASP A 322 0.30 -5.01 5.67
C ASP A 322 0.07 -5.38 4.20
N LEU A 323 1.09 -5.95 3.54
CA LEU A 323 0.96 -6.44 2.16
C LEU A 323 -0.03 -7.60 2.03
N ARG A 324 -0.09 -8.49 3.04
CA ARG A 324 -1.11 -9.55 3.07
C ARG A 324 -2.52 -8.96 3.18
N ASP A 325 -2.73 -7.99 4.06
CA ASP A 325 -4.01 -7.32 4.25
C ASP A 325 -4.44 -6.59 2.96
N LEU A 326 -3.51 -5.91 2.31
CA LEU A 326 -3.75 -5.26 1.01
C LEU A 326 -4.10 -6.28 -0.08
N LYS A 327 -3.39 -7.40 -0.16
CA LYS A 327 -3.62 -8.45 -1.19
C LYS A 327 -4.88 -9.26 -0.94
N GLN A 328 -5.14 -9.66 0.29
CA GLN A 328 -6.22 -10.59 0.63
C GLN A 328 -7.50 -9.87 1.04
N THR A 329 -7.43 -8.93 1.97
CA THR A 329 -8.63 -8.26 2.50
C THR A 329 -9.11 -7.17 1.54
N VAL A 330 -8.20 -6.35 1.01
CA VAL A 330 -8.52 -5.34 -0.03
C VAL A 330 -8.50 -5.94 -1.45
N ARG A 331 -8.22 -7.25 -1.58
CA ARG A 331 -8.33 -8.05 -2.82
C ARG A 331 -7.50 -7.55 -3.98
N LEU A 332 -6.28 -7.14 -3.69
CA LEU A 332 -5.34 -6.73 -4.72
C LEU A 332 -4.55 -7.90 -5.32
N LYS A 333 -4.85 -9.18 -4.95
CA LYS A 333 -4.12 -10.35 -5.43
C LYS A 333 -4.23 -10.57 -6.94
N GLY A 334 -5.39 -10.26 -7.53
CA GLY A 334 -5.65 -10.31 -8.96
C GLY A 334 -6.61 -9.20 -9.38
N LEU A 335 -6.40 -8.66 -10.57
CA LEU A 335 -7.22 -7.60 -11.14
C LEU A 335 -7.92 -8.09 -12.40
N SER A 336 -9.27 -8.03 -12.39
CA SER A 336 -10.12 -8.35 -13.55
C SER A 336 -10.40 -7.07 -14.33
N VAL A 337 -9.37 -6.52 -14.97
CA VAL A 337 -9.42 -5.30 -15.78
C VAL A 337 -8.75 -5.52 -17.12
N HIS A 338 -9.16 -4.77 -18.16
CA HIS A 338 -8.77 -4.99 -19.56
C HIS A 338 -7.90 -3.84 -20.13
N SER A 339 -7.47 -2.87 -19.31
CA SER A 339 -6.61 -1.79 -19.77
C SER A 339 -5.60 -1.37 -18.71
N SER A 340 -4.44 -0.91 -19.16
CA SER A 340 -3.39 -0.37 -18.27
C SER A 340 -3.89 0.79 -17.43
N ASP A 341 -4.69 1.67 -18.01
CA ASP A 341 -5.31 2.80 -17.30
C ASP A 341 -6.16 2.33 -16.11
N MET A 342 -6.94 1.25 -16.30
CA MET A 342 -7.73 0.67 -15.23
C MET A 342 -6.88 -0.06 -14.20
N VAL A 343 -5.77 -0.73 -14.59
CA VAL A 343 -4.80 -1.32 -13.63
C VAL A 343 -4.31 -0.23 -12.69
N GLU A 344 -3.85 0.89 -13.22
CA GLU A 344 -3.32 2.01 -12.43
C GLU A 344 -4.36 2.58 -11.46
N LYS A 345 -5.59 2.83 -11.92
CA LYS A 345 -6.69 3.31 -11.08
C LYS A 345 -7.03 2.34 -9.95
N GLU A 346 -7.08 1.05 -10.24
CA GLU A 346 -7.40 0.02 -9.27
C GLU A 346 -6.30 -0.13 -8.20
N LEU A 347 -5.02 0.00 -8.57
CA LEU A 347 -3.91 -0.02 -7.62
C LEU A 347 -3.97 1.18 -6.66
N LEU A 348 -4.20 2.37 -7.20
CA LEU A 348 -4.33 3.61 -6.42
C LEU A 348 -5.52 3.55 -5.47
N VAL A 349 -6.69 3.16 -5.96
CA VAL A 349 -7.92 3.08 -5.15
C VAL A 349 -7.83 1.98 -4.09
N ALA A 350 -7.15 0.87 -4.37
CA ALA A 350 -6.96 -0.19 -3.38
C ALA A 350 -6.13 0.29 -2.17
N VAL A 351 -5.08 1.08 -2.40
CA VAL A 351 -4.29 1.67 -1.30
C VAL A 351 -5.14 2.67 -0.50
N LEU A 352 -5.96 3.47 -1.15
CA LEU A 352 -6.87 4.37 -0.45
C LEU A 352 -7.90 3.61 0.39
N ALA A 353 -8.48 2.52 -0.15
CA ALA A 353 -9.40 1.66 0.57
C ALA A 353 -8.74 1.03 1.83
N TYR A 354 -7.49 0.58 1.69
CA TYR A 354 -6.70 0.09 2.81
C TYR A 354 -6.51 1.18 3.88
N ASN A 355 -6.14 2.39 3.47
CA ASN A 355 -5.84 3.50 4.38
C ASN A 355 -7.07 3.97 5.16
N LEU A 356 -8.26 3.95 4.56
CA LEU A 356 -9.50 4.28 5.29
C LEU A 356 -9.75 3.32 6.47
N VAL A 357 -9.58 2.02 6.26
CA VAL A 357 -9.71 1.04 7.34
C VAL A 357 -8.61 1.23 8.40
N ARG A 358 -7.37 1.45 7.97
CA ARG A 358 -6.23 1.72 8.90
C ARG A 358 -6.47 2.96 9.76
N THR A 359 -7.03 4.01 9.19
CA THR A 359 -7.36 5.22 9.93
C THR A 359 -8.38 4.93 11.05
N ILE A 360 -9.44 4.17 10.76
CA ILE A 360 -10.42 3.78 11.79
C ILE A 360 -9.78 2.92 12.87
N MET A 361 -8.91 1.98 12.50
CA MET A 361 -8.16 1.16 13.47
C MET A 361 -7.27 2.03 14.36
N TYR A 362 -6.60 3.02 13.79
CA TYR A 362 -5.76 3.94 14.55
C TYR A 362 -6.59 4.75 15.57
N LEU A 363 -7.69 5.34 15.12
CA LEU A 363 -8.60 6.10 15.97
C LEU A 363 -9.22 5.23 17.09
N ALA A 364 -9.53 3.97 16.77
CA ALA A 364 -10.04 3.02 17.76
C ALA A 364 -8.99 2.64 18.82
N ALA A 365 -7.75 2.43 18.39
CA ALA A 365 -6.63 2.15 19.28
C ALA A 365 -6.32 3.36 20.18
N GLN A 366 -6.29 4.56 19.62
CA GLN A 366 -6.06 5.80 20.37
C GLN A 366 -7.10 6.00 21.49
N ARG A 367 -8.38 5.78 21.19
CA ARG A 367 -9.46 5.87 22.20
C ARG A 367 -9.34 4.84 23.33
N SER A 368 -8.81 3.66 23.02
CA SER A 368 -8.66 2.57 24.03
C SER A 368 -7.30 2.54 24.70
N GLY A 369 -6.40 3.47 24.38
CA GLY A 369 -5.01 3.48 24.88
C GLY A 369 -4.19 2.28 24.35
N GLY A 370 -4.56 1.71 23.21
CA GLY A 370 -3.92 0.54 22.62
C GLY A 370 -2.96 0.85 21.48
N ASP A 371 -2.23 -0.17 21.01
CA ASP A 371 -1.38 -0.08 19.82
C ASP A 371 -2.22 -0.44 18.57
N PRO A 372 -2.38 0.46 17.58
CA PRO A 372 -3.11 0.18 16.36
C PRO A 372 -2.53 -0.99 15.55
N ARG A 373 -1.23 -1.28 15.75
CA ARG A 373 -0.53 -2.39 15.10
C ARG A 373 -0.84 -3.75 15.73
N GLN A 374 -1.50 -3.78 16.88
CA GLN A 374 -2.01 -4.99 17.55
C GLN A 374 -3.45 -5.35 17.14
N LEU A 375 -4.09 -4.55 16.29
CA LEU A 375 -5.44 -4.83 15.79
C LEU A 375 -5.41 -5.68 14.52
N SER A 376 -6.42 -6.54 14.35
CA SER A 376 -6.62 -7.34 13.14
C SER A 376 -7.31 -6.51 12.07
N PHE A 377 -6.64 -6.31 10.93
CA PHE A 377 -7.19 -5.58 9.80
C PHE A 377 -8.46 -6.24 9.24
N THR A 378 -8.43 -7.56 9.06
CA THR A 378 -9.56 -8.30 8.50
C THR A 378 -10.81 -8.19 9.40
N TYR A 379 -10.66 -8.39 10.72
CA TYR A 379 -11.80 -8.22 11.64
C TYR A 379 -12.28 -6.78 11.71
N ALA A 380 -11.37 -5.81 11.74
CA ALA A 380 -11.73 -4.40 11.71
C ALA A 380 -12.50 -4.05 10.43
N CYS A 381 -12.02 -4.51 9.27
CA CYS A 381 -12.68 -4.31 7.98
C CYS A 381 -14.10 -4.88 7.98
N ASN A 382 -14.29 -6.12 8.45
CA ASN A 382 -15.61 -6.76 8.54
C ASN A 382 -16.55 -5.97 9.47
N ILE A 383 -16.11 -5.64 10.69
CA ILE A 383 -16.92 -4.87 11.63
C ILE A 383 -17.32 -3.51 11.05
N VAL A 384 -16.38 -2.84 10.38
CA VAL A 384 -16.66 -1.53 9.78
C VAL A 384 -17.66 -1.64 8.63
N LEU A 385 -17.63 -2.74 7.87
CA LEU A 385 -18.58 -3.00 6.80
C LEU A 385 -19.96 -3.44 7.32
N ASP A 386 -20.00 -4.31 8.34
CA ASP A 386 -21.23 -4.83 8.92
C ASP A 386 -21.94 -3.75 9.76
N GLY A 387 -21.20 -3.02 10.57
CA GLY A 387 -21.73 -1.92 11.40
C GLY A 387 -22.20 -0.69 10.60
N CYS A 388 -22.04 -0.73 9.28
CA CYS A 388 -22.63 0.26 8.38
C CYS A 388 -24.16 0.26 8.46
N ALA A 389 -24.79 -0.89 8.63
CA ALA A 389 -26.25 -1.00 8.67
C ALA A 389 -26.86 -0.27 9.89
N ASP A 390 -26.26 -0.41 11.07
CA ASP A 390 -26.77 0.19 12.32
C ASP A 390 -26.65 1.71 12.32
N ILE A 391 -25.53 2.22 11.77
CA ILE A 391 -25.32 3.67 11.61
C ILE A 391 -26.26 4.25 10.57
N LEU A 392 -26.60 3.48 9.51
CA LEU A 392 -27.53 3.86 8.46
C LEU A 392 -28.97 3.96 8.97
N GLN A 393 -29.38 3.09 9.92
CA GLN A 393 -30.72 3.06 10.49
C GLN A 393 -30.95 4.10 11.59
N ALA A 394 -29.90 4.75 12.07
CA ALA A 394 -29.98 5.75 13.12
C ALA A 394 -30.62 7.05 12.63
N ARG A 395 -31.83 7.36 13.14
CA ARG A 395 -32.68 8.49 12.70
C ARG A 395 -32.27 9.88 13.26
N SER A 396 -31.27 9.97 14.13
CA SER A 396 -30.83 11.24 14.71
C SER A 396 -29.32 11.34 14.80
N GLY A 397 -28.75 12.55 14.74
CA GLY A 397 -27.30 12.78 14.86
C GLY A 397 -26.72 12.25 16.16
N LYS A 398 -27.48 12.25 17.28
CA LYS A 398 -27.07 11.65 18.55
C LYS A 398 -26.91 10.12 18.41
N ARG A 399 -27.90 9.44 17.86
CA ARG A 399 -27.84 7.98 17.64
C ARG A 399 -26.76 7.59 16.64
N GLN A 400 -26.51 8.40 15.61
CA GLN A 400 -25.40 8.19 14.67
C GLN A 400 -24.04 8.26 15.38
N LYS A 401 -23.85 9.24 16.26
CA LYS A 401 -22.65 9.38 17.07
C LYS A 401 -22.47 8.18 18.02
N GLU A 402 -23.53 7.76 18.70
CA GLU A 402 -23.52 6.58 19.59
C GLU A 402 -23.19 5.30 18.83
N ALA A 403 -23.77 5.08 17.65
CA ALA A 403 -23.47 3.94 16.79
C ALA A 403 -22.01 3.96 16.27
N LEU A 404 -21.51 5.13 15.90
CA LEU A 404 -20.10 5.29 15.51
C LEU A 404 -19.16 5.02 16.69
N ASP A 405 -19.48 5.52 17.88
CA ASP A 405 -18.68 5.31 19.09
C ASP A 405 -18.69 3.82 19.48
N HIS A 406 -19.83 3.16 19.36
CA HIS A 406 -19.95 1.71 19.55
C HIS A 406 -19.09 0.93 18.55
N LEU A 407 -19.18 1.26 17.26
CA LEU A 407 -18.39 0.62 16.21
C LEU A 407 -16.89 0.78 16.46
N ILE A 408 -16.41 1.99 16.79
CA ILE A 408 -15.03 2.24 17.14
C ILE A 408 -14.61 1.39 18.35
N GLY A 409 -15.49 1.25 19.35
CA GLY A 409 -15.28 0.37 20.50
C GLY A 409 -15.16 -1.11 20.11
N LEU A 410 -15.95 -1.58 19.14
CA LEU A 410 -15.83 -2.95 18.60
C LEU A 410 -14.51 -3.15 17.86
N VAL A 411 -14.12 -2.20 17.02
CA VAL A 411 -12.82 -2.25 16.30
C VAL A 411 -11.66 -2.30 17.29
N ALA A 412 -11.70 -1.55 18.38
CA ALA A 412 -10.67 -1.58 19.42
C ALA A 412 -10.51 -2.97 20.10
N ARG A 413 -11.54 -3.81 20.06
CA ARG A 413 -11.51 -5.19 20.58
C ARG A 413 -10.94 -6.21 19.58
N CYS A 414 -10.76 -5.86 18.31
CA CYS A 414 -10.23 -6.72 17.25
C CYS A 414 -8.74 -7.03 17.44
N LYS A 415 -8.30 -7.35 18.64
CA LYS A 415 -6.88 -7.60 18.92
C LYS A 415 -6.40 -8.88 18.23
N LEU A 416 -5.19 -8.81 17.68
CA LEU A 416 -4.50 -9.99 17.18
C LEU A 416 -4.25 -10.97 18.34
N PRO A 417 -4.46 -12.29 18.13
CA PRO A 417 -4.21 -13.27 19.16
C PRO A 417 -2.74 -13.24 19.58
N LYS A 418 -2.48 -13.24 20.88
CA LYS A 418 -1.13 -13.40 21.41
C LYS A 418 -0.63 -14.79 20.99
N ARG A 419 0.38 -14.85 20.13
CA ARG A 419 0.98 -16.11 19.71
C ARG A 419 1.73 -16.72 20.90
N ARG A 420 1.16 -17.73 21.52
CA ARG A 420 1.77 -18.46 22.66
C ARG A 420 3.00 -19.28 22.24
N ARG A 421 3.07 -19.73 20.97
CA ARG A 421 4.21 -20.44 20.38
C ARG A 421 4.41 -20.01 18.92
N ARG A 422 5.64 -19.68 18.52
CA ARG A 422 5.98 -19.56 17.11
C ARG A 422 5.98 -20.95 16.51
N ARG A 423 5.04 -21.26 15.63
CA ARG A 423 5.11 -22.46 14.80
C ARG A 423 6.12 -22.19 13.71
N HIS A 424 7.28 -22.83 13.77
CA HIS A 424 8.24 -22.83 12.68
C HIS A 424 7.83 -23.95 11.72
N TYR A 425 7.12 -23.60 10.65
CA TYR A 425 6.97 -24.52 9.53
C TYR A 425 8.21 -24.37 8.64
N PRO A 426 8.81 -25.48 8.15
CA PRO A 426 9.82 -25.40 7.14
C PRO A 426 9.24 -24.64 5.93
N ARG A 427 9.95 -23.64 5.44
CA ARG A 427 9.56 -22.97 4.20
C ARG A 427 9.69 -23.98 3.07
N ALA A 428 8.66 -24.12 2.24
CA ALA A 428 8.76 -24.87 1.02
C ALA A 428 9.91 -24.29 0.19
N VAL A 429 10.93 -25.10 -0.06
CA VAL A 429 11.99 -24.75 -1.02
C VAL A 429 11.35 -24.97 -2.39
N TRP A 430 10.95 -23.91 -3.04
CA TRP A 430 10.55 -23.99 -4.43
C TRP A 430 11.81 -24.30 -5.22
N GLY A 431 11.84 -25.48 -5.85
CA GLY A 431 12.87 -25.83 -6.81
C GLY A 431 12.93 -24.75 -7.93
N HIS A 432 13.98 -24.80 -8.76
CA HIS A 432 14.19 -23.89 -9.90
C HIS A 432 13.10 -23.97 -10.98
N GLY A 433 11.82 -24.10 -10.60
CA GLY A 433 10.64 -24.07 -11.46
C GLY A 433 10.00 -22.69 -11.51
N PHE A 434 9.34 -22.38 -12.59
CA PHE A 434 8.60 -21.14 -12.77
C PHE A 434 7.59 -20.95 -11.62
N ARG A 435 7.52 -19.75 -11.07
CA ARG A 435 6.58 -19.38 -9.99
C ARG A 435 5.11 -19.36 -10.43
N PHE A 436 4.84 -19.49 -11.74
CA PHE A 436 3.51 -19.31 -12.31
C PHE A 436 3.22 -20.43 -13.32
N PRO A 437 1.96 -20.89 -13.38
CA PRO A 437 1.59 -21.93 -14.33
C PRO A 437 1.76 -21.47 -15.78
N PHE A 438 2.19 -22.39 -16.65
CA PHE A 438 2.30 -22.15 -18.08
C PHE A 438 0.92 -22.24 -18.75
N ARG A 439 0.78 -21.52 -19.86
CA ARG A 439 -0.35 -21.72 -20.77
C ARG A 439 -0.14 -23.05 -21.51
N LYS A 440 -1.14 -23.92 -21.51
CA LYS A 440 -1.15 -25.10 -22.35
C LYS A 440 -1.39 -24.66 -23.81
N GLU A 441 -0.63 -25.21 -24.76
CA GLU A 441 -0.89 -25.00 -26.18
C GLU A 441 -2.28 -25.54 -26.49
N GLY A 442 -3.16 -24.73 -27.06
CA GLY A 442 -4.52 -25.11 -27.45
C GLY A 442 -5.66 -24.57 -26.58
N GLU A 443 -5.39 -23.89 -25.45
CA GLU A 443 -6.42 -23.17 -24.70
C GLU A 443 -6.47 -21.69 -25.17
N ASN A 444 -7.51 -21.36 -25.96
CA ASN A 444 -7.86 -19.99 -26.37
C ASN A 444 -8.61 -19.26 -25.27
#